data_7dbf4ddcea4b83df5454acd056b0e2ca
#
_entry.id   7dbf4ddcea4b83df5454acd056b0e2ca
#
_cell.length_a   1.000
_cell.length_b   1.000
_cell.length_c   1.000
_cell.angle_alpha   90.00
_cell.angle_beta   90.00
_cell.angle_gamma   90.00
#
_symmetry.space_group_name_H-M   'P 1'
#
loop_
_entity.id
_entity.type
_entity.pdbx_description
1 polymer ?
#
loop_
_entity_poly.entity_id
_entity_poly.type
_entity_poly.pdbx_seq_one_letter_code
_entity_poly.pdbx_strand_id
1 'polypeptide(L)'
;MKNSFDERNLKEINNWLKANKKIALATVICTWGSSPQPIGSRMIVNENGDFSGSVSGGCVESSVIRECLEIIKKDKPFKKIDFKISNKNAWEVGLACGGEISIFIEQIS
;
A
#
# COMPACT_ATOMS: atom_id res chain seq x y z
N MET A 1 14.81 12.98 -7.39
CA MET A 1 14.61 13.02 -5.95
C MET A 1 14.34 11.63 -5.42
N LYS A 2 15.12 11.23 -4.45
CA LYS A 2 14.89 9.94 -3.79
C LYS A 2 13.72 10.08 -2.83
N ASN A 3 12.74 9.18 -2.90
CA ASN A 3 11.76 9.09 -1.85
C ASN A 3 12.27 8.11 -0.79
N SER A 4 11.66 8.11 0.37
CA SER A 4 12.10 7.28 1.49
C SER A 4 11.98 5.78 1.20
N PHE A 5 11.21 5.41 0.18
CA PHE A 5 11.04 4.02 -0.19
C PHE A 5 12.35 3.38 -0.64
N ASP A 6 13.12 4.09 -1.48
CA ASP A 6 14.26 3.49 -2.17
C ASP A 6 15.31 2.89 -1.24
N GLU A 7 15.61 3.54 -0.14
CA GLU A 7 16.67 3.07 0.78
C GLU A 7 16.12 2.22 1.92
N ARG A 8 15.16 2.77 2.65
CA ARG A 8 14.63 2.11 3.84
C ARG A 8 13.85 0.85 3.50
N ASN A 9 13.03 0.92 2.46
CA ASN A 9 12.15 -0.20 2.12
C ASN A 9 12.93 -1.36 1.51
N LEU A 10 13.95 -1.09 0.70
CA LEU A 10 14.80 -2.15 0.18
C LEU A 10 15.53 -2.87 1.30
N LYS A 11 15.94 -2.14 2.31
CA LYS A 11 16.59 -2.72 3.48
C LYS A 11 15.64 -3.64 4.25
N GLU A 12 14.39 -3.19 4.44
CA GLU A 12 13.37 -3.99 5.09
C GLU A 12 13.02 -5.24 4.28
N ILE A 13 12.89 -5.11 2.96
CA ILE A 13 12.64 -6.25 2.09
C ILE A 13 13.75 -7.30 2.26
N ASN A 14 15.01 -6.87 2.27
CA ASN A 14 16.14 -7.75 2.48
C ASN A 14 16.04 -8.48 3.82
N ASN A 15 15.73 -7.75 4.90
CA ASN A 15 15.59 -8.33 6.22
C ASN A 15 14.47 -9.37 6.26
N TRP A 16 13.35 -9.05 5.64
CA TRP A 16 12.20 -9.97 5.62
C TRP A 16 12.47 -11.20 4.78
N LEU A 17 13.16 -11.05 3.66
CA LEU A 17 13.55 -12.19 2.82
C LEU A 17 14.50 -13.13 3.57
N LYS A 18 15.43 -12.58 4.32
CA LYS A 18 16.33 -13.38 5.15
C LYS A 18 15.59 -14.15 6.25
N ALA A 19 14.48 -13.60 6.71
CA ALA A 19 13.64 -14.24 7.72
C ALA A 19 12.58 -15.15 7.10
N ASN A 20 12.61 -15.38 5.79
CA ASN A 20 11.64 -16.19 5.03
C ASN A 20 10.21 -15.70 5.19
N LYS A 21 10.01 -14.39 5.29
CA LYS A 21 8.68 -13.81 5.37
C LYS A 21 8.12 -13.55 3.99
N LYS A 22 6.82 -13.75 3.84
CA LYS A 22 6.12 -13.38 2.62
C LYS A 22 5.87 -11.89 2.60
N ILE A 23 5.96 -11.29 1.42
CA ILE A 23 5.92 -9.83 1.26
C ILE A 23 4.96 -9.48 0.12
N ALA A 24 4.16 -8.45 0.34
CA ALA A 24 3.33 -7.84 -0.69
C ALA A 24 3.78 -6.40 -0.91
N LEU A 25 3.75 -5.96 -2.15
CA LEU A 25 4.11 -4.61 -2.54
C LEU A 25 2.86 -3.89 -3.06
N ALA A 26 2.56 -2.74 -2.48
CA ALA A 26 1.45 -1.89 -2.90
C ALA A 26 2.02 -0.66 -3.59
N THR A 27 1.52 -0.36 -4.78
CA THR A 27 1.98 0.77 -5.59
C THR A 27 0.80 1.62 -6.02
N VAL A 28 0.92 2.94 -5.87
CA VAL A 28 -0.07 3.88 -6.39
C VAL A 28 0.07 3.93 -7.91
N ILE A 29 -0.96 3.51 -8.62
CA ILE A 29 -0.94 3.49 -10.08
C ILE A 29 -1.82 4.56 -10.70
N CYS A 30 -2.74 5.15 -9.95
CA CYS A 30 -3.59 6.20 -10.44
C CYS A 30 -4.09 7.04 -9.27
N THR A 31 -4.12 8.35 -9.45
CA THR A 31 -4.69 9.28 -8.47
C THR A 31 -5.58 10.27 -9.17
N TRP A 32 -6.62 10.74 -8.48
CA TRP A 32 -7.51 11.76 -8.99
C TRP A 32 -7.99 12.62 -7.82
N GLY A 33 -7.97 13.93 -8.01
CA GLY A 33 -8.32 14.86 -6.96
C GLY A 33 -7.16 15.08 -5.99
N SER A 34 -7.48 15.34 -4.73
CA SER A 34 -6.47 15.62 -3.71
C SER A 34 -5.91 14.32 -3.13
N SER A 35 -4.77 13.90 -3.63
CA SER A 35 -4.06 12.75 -3.08
C SER A 35 -2.74 13.22 -2.48
N PRO A 36 -2.42 12.85 -1.22
CA PRO A 36 -1.18 13.30 -0.59
C PRO A 36 0.07 12.61 -1.11
N GLN A 37 -0.09 11.48 -1.81
CA GLN A 37 1.06 10.75 -2.37
C GLN A 37 0.92 10.64 -3.88
N PRO A 38 2.03 10.84 -4.62
CA PRO A 38 1.99 10.78 -6.08
C PRO A 38 1.93 9.35 -6.60
N ILE A 39 1.58 9.24 -7.89
CA ILE A 39 1.68 7.96 -8.61
C ILE A 39 3.11 7.44 -8.50
N GLY A 40 3.25 6.13 -8.26
CA GLY A 40 4.53 5.49 -8.06
C GLY A 40 4.94 5.36 -6.60
N SER A 41 4.21 5.99 -5.68
CA SER A 41 4.45 5.79 -4.26
C SER A 41 4.19 4.34 -3.88
N ARG A 42 5.02 3.79 -3.01
CA ARG A 42 5.01 2.38 -2.69
C ARG A 42 5.01 2.11 -1.20
N MET A 43 4.48 0.97 -0.84
CA MET A 43 4.42 0.49 0.52
C MET A 43 4.61 -1.02 0.50
N ILE A 44 5.38 -1.55 1.44
CA ILE A 44 5.57 -2.99 1.57
C ILE A 44 4.95 -3.48 2.86
N VAL A 45 4.41 -4.69 2.81
CA VAL A 45 3.76 -5.31 3.97
C VAL A 45 4.21 -6.76 4.03
N ASN A 46 4.60 -7.23 5.22
CA ASN A 46 4.96 -8.64 5.39
C ASN A 46 3.79 -9.43 5.98
N GLU A 47 3.95 -10.73 6.08
CA GLU A 47 2.91 -11.63 6.55
C GLU A 47 2.46 -11.38 8.00
N ASN A 48 3.24 -10.64 8.77
CA ASN A 48 2.91 -10.29 10.15
C ASN A 48 2.15 -8.97 10.25
N GLY A 49 1.99 -8.27 9.13
CA GLY A 49 1.34 -6.95 9.11
C GLY A 49 2.29 -5.79 9.34
N ASP A 50 3.59 -6.04 9.46
CA ASP A 50 4.58 -4.98 9.51
C ASP A 50 4.67 -4.32 8.15
N PHE A 51 4.84 -3.01 8.11
CA PHE A 51 4.86 -2.28 6.85
C PHE A 51 5.91 -1.18 6.85
N SER A 52 6.27 -0.74 5.65
CA SER A 52 7.16 0.38 5.43
C SER A 52 6.75 1.10 4.17
N GLY A 53 6.92 2.42 4.13
CA GLY A 53 6.49 3.25 3.03
C GLY A 53 5.08 3.77 3.22
N SER A 54 4.54 4.43 2.20
CA SER A 54 3.21 5.02 2.25
C SER A 54 2.63 5.14 0.86
N VAL A 55 1.32 4.96 0.74
CA VAL A 55 0.60 5.13 -0.53
C VAL A 55 -0.43 6.25 -0.47
N SER A 56 -0.75 6.74 0.71
CA SER A 56 -1.81 7.74 0.84
C SER A 56 -1.55 8.77 1.94
N GLY A 57 -0.38 8.71 2.58
CA GLY A 57 -0.07 9.62 3.66
C GLY A 57 -0.90 9.41 4.91
N GLY A 58 -1.40 8.20 5.14
CA GLY A 58 -2.18 7.84 6.32
C GLY A 58 -3.66 7.65 6.07
N CYS A 59 -4.15 7.94 4.85
CA CYS A 59 -5.57 7.87 4.57
C CYS A 59 -6.10 6.44 4.48
N VAL A 60 -5.41 5.57 3.75
CA VAL A 60 -5.90 4.20 3.49
C VAL A 60 -4.91 3.11 3.85
N GLU A 61 -3.83 3.42 4.56
CA GLU A 61 -2.80 2.43 4.86
C GLU A 61 -3.35 1.18 5.57
N SER A 62 -4.22 1.34 6.55
CA SER A 62 -4.77 0.19 7.24
C SER A 62 -5.58 -0.71 6.32
N SER A 63 -6.32 -0.13 5.38
CA SER A 63 -7.07 -0.92 4.39
C SER A 63 -6.13 -1.64 3.44
N VAL A 64 -5.06 -0.98 3.02
CA VAL A 64 -4.04 -1.57 2.13
C VAL A 64 -3.33 -2.72 2.84
N ILE A 65 -2.97 -2.55 4.10
CA ILE A 65 -2.34 -3.62 4.89
C ILE A 65 -3.26 -4.84 4.94
N ARG A 66 -4.54 -4.64 5.20
CA ARG A 66 -5.51 -5.74 5.23
C ARG A 66 -5.57 -6.49 3.91
N GLU A 67 -5.60 -5.74 2.81
CA GLU A 67 -5.64 -6.36 1.48
C GLU A 67 -4.34 -7.08 1.15
N CYS A 68 -3.21 -6.54 1.57
CA CYS A 68 -1.92 -7.20 1.41
C CYS A 68 -1.87 -8.53 2.17
N LEU A 69 -2.34 -8.52 3.42
CA LEU A 69 -2.40 -9.73 4.23
C LEU A 69 -3.31 -10.78 3.61
N GLU A 70 -4.42 -10.36 3.02
CA GLU A 70 -5.33 -11.28 2.35
C GLU A 70 -4.68 -11.91 1.12
N ILE A 71 -3.97 -11.11 0.33
CA ILE A 71 -3.24 -11.62 -0.84
C ILE A 71 -2.19 -12.65 -0.42
N ILE A 72 -1.44 -12.35 0.63
CA ILE A 72 -0.41 -13.26 1.15
C ILE A 72 -1.06 -14.55 1.65
N LYS A 73 -2.13 -14.43 2.42
CA LYS A 73 -2.82 -15.59 2.99
C LYS A 73 -3.41 -16.50 1.92
N LYS A 74 -3.99 -15.93 0.88
CA LYS A 74 -4.61 -16.68 -0.21
C LYS A 74 -3.63 -17.05 -1.32
N ASP A 75 -2.40 -16.62 -1.19
CA ASP A 75 -1.33 -16.85 -2.18
C ASP A 75 -1.72 -16.38 -3.58
N LYS A 76 -2.37 -15.22 -3.65
CA LYS A 76 -2.74 -14.60 -4.92
C LYS A 76 -1.59 -13.77 -5.45
N PRO A 77 -1.36 -13.77 -6.79
CA PRO A 77 -0.23 -13.03 -7.34
C PRO A 77 -0.39 -11.51 -7.28
N PHE A 78 -1.61 -11.00 -7.47
CA PHE A 78 -1.86 -9.56 -7.45
C PHE A 78 -3.33 -9.24 -7.24
N LYS A 79 -3.58 -7.96 -6.93
CA LYS A 79 -4.92 -7.41 -6.82
C LYS A 79 -4.86 -5.90 -7.08
N LYS A 80 -5.85 -5.37 -7.78
CA LYS A 80 -6.01 -3.93 -7.95
C LYS A 80 -7.16 -3.45 -7.07
N ILE A 81 -6.96 -2.36 -6.35
CA ILE A 81 -7.96 -1.79 -5.45
C ILE A 81 -8.17 -0.33 -5.79
N ASP A 82 -9.43 0.07 -5.93
CA ASP A 82 -9.80 1.45 -6.14
C ASP A 82 -10.47 1.99 -4.87
N PHE A 83 -9.92 3.07 -4.33
CA PHE A 83 -10.51 3.78 -3.20
C PHE A 83 -11.12 5.07 -3.73
N LYS A 84 -12.44 5.16 -3.63
CA LYS A 84 -13.17 6.36 -4.03
C LYS A 84 -13.73 7.04 -2.81
N ILE A 85 -13.60 8.34 -2.78
CA ILE A 85 -14.14 9.14 -1.70
C ILE A 85 -15.36 9.88 -2.19
N SER A 86 -16.51 9.51 -1.66
CA SER A 86 -17.67 10.35 -1.71
C SER A 86 -17.81 11.03 -0.34
N ASN A 87 -18.53 12.12 -0.27
CA ASN A 87 -18.77 12.79 1.02
C ASN A 87 -19.35 11.86 2.07
N LYS A 88 -20.09 10.85 1.64
CA LYS A 88 -20.67 9.85 2.51
C LYS A 88 -19.64 8.88 3.07
N ASN A 89 -18.68 8.49 2.26
CA ASN A 89 -17.73 7.44 2.59
C ASN A 89 -16.43 7.97 3.17
N ALA A 90 -16.18 9.27 3.06
CA ALA A 90 -14.96 9.87 3.59
C ALA A 90 -14.77 9.62 5.07
N TRP A 91 -15.86 9.55 5.80
CA TRP A 91 -15.85 9.26 7.23
C TRP A 91 -15.49 7.81 7.53
N GLU A 92 -16.07 6.89 6.75
CA GLU A 92 -15.94 5.46 7.00
C GLU A 92 -14.57 4.93 6.64
N VAL A 93 -13.98 5.46 5.56
CA VAL A 93 -12.67 5.00 5.11
C VAL A 93 -11.52 5.87 5.58
N GLY A 94 -11.82 6.94 6.30
CA GLY A 94 -10.79 7.83 6.85
C GLY A 94 -10.06 8.63 5.80
N LEU A 95 -10.64 8.81 4.62
CA LEU A 95 -10.03 9.58 3.54
C LEU A 95 -10.45 11.04 3.63
N ALA A 96 -9.83 11.75 4.56
CA ALA A 96 -10.09 13.18 4.74
C ALA A 96 -9.55 14.02 3.59
N CYS A 97 -8.69 13.45 2.76
CA CYS A 97 -8.06 14.17 1.65
C CYS A 97 -8.96 14.39 0.45
N GLY A 98 -10.05 13.64 0.31
CA GLY A 98 -10.92 13.70 -0.87
C GLY A 98 -10.21 13.21 -2.12
N GLY A 99 -10.94 12.66 -3.08
CA GLY A 99 -10.36 12.19 -4.32
C GLY A 99 -10.39 10.68 -4.48
N GLU A 100 -9.69 10.18 -5.47
CA GLU A 100 -9.62 8.76 -5.77
C GLU A 100 -8.17 8.30 -5.84
N ILE A 101 -7.94 7.05 -5.45
CA ILE A 101 -6.62 6.45 -5.54
C ILE A 101 -6.78 4.99 -5.93
N SER A 102 -6.00 4.55 -6.90
CA SER A 102 -5.95 3.16 -7.31
C SER A 102 -4.60 2.58 -6.91
N ILE A 103 -4.63 1.43 -6.29
CA ILE A 103 -3.44 0.79 -5.76
C ILE A 103 -3.34 -0.61 -6.33
N PHE A 104 -2.17 -0.95 -6.86
CA PHE A 104 -1.86 -2.28 -7.36
C PHE A 104 -1.04 -3.00 -6.31
N ILE A 105 -1.54 -4.14 -5.85
CA ILE A 105 -0.88 -4.94 -4.84
C ILE A 105 -0.39 -6.22 -5.50
N GLU A 106 0.88 -6.55 -5.29
CA GLU A 106 1.47 -7.77 -5.83
C GLU A 106 2.28 -8.49 -4.76
N GLN A 107 2.24 -9.80 -4.80
CA GLN A 107 3.05 -10.62 -3.91
C GLN A 107 4.41 -10.79 -4.52
N ILE A 108 5.46 -10.34 -3.82
CA ILE A 108 6.83 -10.39 -4.34
C ILE A 108 7.68 -11.47 -3.67
N SER A 109 7.13 -12.12 -2.67
CA SER A 109 7.81 -13.23 -2.04
C SER A 109 6.83 -14.18 -1.34
#